data_b24f924e37af8c1ab6672aed0d424199
#
_entry.id   b24f924e37af8c1ab6672aed0d424199
#
_cell.length_a   1.000
_cell.length_b   1.000
_cell.length_c   1.000
_cell.angle_alpha   90.00
_cell.angle_beta   90.00
_cell.angle_gamma   90.00
#
_symmetry.space_group_name_H-M   'P 1'
#
loop_
_entity.id
_entity.type
_entity.pdbx_description
1 polymer ?
#
loop_
_entity_poly.entity_id
_entity_poly.type
_entity_poly.pdbx_seq_one_letter_code
_entity_poly.pdbx_strand_id
1 'polypeptide(L)'
;MGYRTHGPLNGFSVGLGIAHGRAIAGQIGTQDLAKIGVFGPVVNQGARLESMTRQFDVSIIVDEATAEAVRKHLPTSVASVRKLAHVRPKGMDIPVVVYELVSGDADVSPHYLQFESALEHIVSGNWDEAMNLLETTPDDGPGNFLIQQIRECGGAPPVDWDGAFSLTRK
;
A
#
# COMPACT_ATOMS: atom_id res chain seq x y z
N MET A 1 8.07 12.23 0.27
CA MET A 1 8.07 13.64 -0.21
C MET A 1 7.22 13.69 -1.47
N GLY A 2 5.92 13.98 -1.33
CA GLY A 2 4.99 14.00 -2.46
C GLY A 2 5.41 15.07 -3.47
N TYR A 3 5.38 14.74 -4.75
CA TYR A 3 5.59 15.68 -5.84
C TYR A 3 4.50 16.77 -5.81
N ARG A 4 4.74 17.84 -5.05
CA ARG A 4 3.94 19.06 -5.15
C ARG A 4 4.42 19.82 -6.39
N THR A 5 3.75 19.62 -7.50
CA THR A 5 3.98 20.42 -8.70
C THR A 5 3.52 21.86 -8.45
N HIS A 6 4.45 22.82 -8.57
CA HIS A 6 4.13 24.24 -8.59
C HIS A 6 3.58 24.58 -10.00
N GLY A 7 2.30 24.34 -10.22
CA GLY A 7 1.63 24.56 -11.49
C GLY A 7 0.13 24.83 -11.30
N PRO A 8 -0.65 25.01 -12.38
CA PRO A 8 -2.09 25.28 -12.31
C PRO A 8 -2.90 24.14 -11.64
N LEU A 9 -2.28 22.98 -11.36
CA LEU A 9 -2.83 21.84 -10.63
C LEU A 9 -2.39 21.82 -9.15
N ASN A 10 -1.99 22.94 -8.61
CA ASN A 10 -1.58 23.05 -7.21
C ASN A 10 -2.75 22.63 -6.29
N GLY A 11 -2.57 21.55 -5.51
CA GLY A 11 -3.60 20.97 -4.65
C GLY A 11 -4.24 19.68 -5.16
N PHE A 12 -3.91 19.22 -6.37
CA PHE A 12 -4.30 17.89 -6.85
C PHE A 12 -3.26 16.85 -6.47
N SER A 13 -3.72 15.76 -5.84
CA SER A 13 -2.94 14.54 -5.63
C SER A 13 -3.59 13.41 -6.42
N VAL A 14 -2.76 12.58 -7.07
CA VAL A 14 -3.21 11.40 -7.80
C VAL A 14 -2.69 10.17 -7.09
N GLY A 15 -3.59 9.25 -6.73
CA GLY A 15 -3.24 7.93 -6.24
C GLY A 15 -3.24 6.91 -7.38
N LEU A 16 -2.30 6.00 -7.39
CA LEU A 16 -2.20 4.90 -8.34
C LEU A 16 -2.18 3.55 -7.61
N GLY A 17 -3.07 2.64 -8.01
CA GLY A 17 -3.07 1.25 -7.57
C GLY A 17 -2.68 0.33 -8.71
N ILE A 18 -1.61 -0.44 -8.57
CA ILE A 18 -1.14 -1.37 -9.60
C ILE A 18 -1.24 -2.79 -9.07
N ALA A 19 -1.97 -3.63 -9.79
CA ALA A 19 -2.12 -5.05 -9.46
C ALA A 19 -1.82 -5.92 -10.68
N HIS A 20 -1.17 -7.05 -10.42
CA HIS A 20 -0.86 -8.04 -11.44
C HIS A 20 -1.73 -9.28 -11.28
N GLY A 21 -2.35 -9.74 -12.38
CA GLY A 21 -3.19 -10.92 -12.35
C GLY A 21 -3.95 -11.16 -13.66
N ARG A 22 -4.78 -12.20 -13.65
CA ARG A 22 -5.60 -12.56 -14.82
C ARG A 22 -6.82 -11.65 -14.91
N ALA A 23 -7.06 -11.15 -16.11
CA ALA A 23 -8.25 -10.37 -16.46
C ALA A 23 -8.84 -10.87 -17.79
N ILE A 24 -10.11 -10.61 -17.99
CA ILE A 24 -10.81 -10.83 -19.24
C ILE A 24 -11.08 -9.45 -19.83
N ALA A 25 -10.56 -9.20 -21.02
CA ALA A 25 -10.90 -8.00 -21.80
C ALA A 25 -11.87 -8.39 -22.90
N GLY A 26 -12.93 -7.63 -23.09
CA GLY A 26 -13.93 -7.92 -24.08
C GLY A 26 -14.90 -6.77 -24.31
N GLN A 27 -15.71 -6.92 -25.36
CA GLN A 27 -16.77 -5.99 -25.70
C GLN A 27 -18.05 -6.37 -24.95
N ILE A 28 -18.68 -5.40 -24.31
CA ILE A 28 -19.92 -5.55 -23.57
C ILE A 28 -20.92 -4.57 -24.11
N GLY A 29 -22.13 -5.07 -24.36
CA GLY A 29 -23.23 -4.26 -24.86
C GLY A 29 -23.94 -4.92 -26.02
N THR A 30 -24.89 -4.15 -26.59
CA THR A 30 -25.62 -4.49 -27.83
C THR A 30 -24.83 -4.02 -29.04
N GLN A 31 -25.28 -4.43 -30.25
CA GLN A 31 -24.64 -4.00 -31.50
C GLN A 31 -24.52 -2.47 -31.62
N ASP A 32 -25.49 -1.74 -31.06
CA ASP A 32 -25.54 -0.27 -31.13
C ASP A 32 -24.82 0.46 -29.99
N LEU A 33 -24.47 -0.24 -28.90
CA LEU A 33 -23.86 0.36 -27.71
C LEU A 33 -22.85 -0.59 -27.08
N ALA A 34 -21.73 -0.75 -27.76
CA ALA A 34 -20.68 -1.62 -27.29
C ALA A 34 -19.55 -0.83 -26.61
N LYS A 35 -19.18 -1.26 -25.41
CA LYS A 35 -18.03 -0.71 -24.66
C LYS A 35 -16.98 -1.80 -24.45
N ILE A 36 -15.72 -1.44 -24.63
CA ILE A 36 -14.62 -2.33 -24.23
C ILE A 36 -14.46 -2.22 -22.72
N GLY A 37 -14.47 -3.34 -22.04
CA GLY A 37 -14.29 -3.45 -20.61
C GLY A 37 -13.24 -4.48 -20.25
N VAL A 38 -12.65 -4.32 -19.06
CA VAL A 38 -11.74 -5.30 -18.45
C VAL A 38 -12.37 -5.76 -17.15
N PHE A 39 -12.40 -7.08 -16.95
CA PHE A 39 -13.05 -7.72 -15.81
C PHE A 39 -12.13 -8.74 -15.18
N GLY A 40 -12.23 -8.86 -13.87
CA GLY A 40 -11.50 -9.86 -13.09
C GLY A 40 -11.18 -9.37 -11.68
N PRO A 41 -10.82 -10.28 -10.79
CA PRO A 41 -10.44 -9.92 -9.41
C PRO A 41 -9.32 -8.88 -9.37
N VAL A 42 -8.38 -8.93 -10.30
CA VAL A 42 -7.23 -8.00 -10.39
C VAL A 42 -7.67 -6.55 -10.59
N VAL A 43 -8.76 -6.30 -11.32
CA VAL A 43 -9.30 -4.95 -11.54
C VAL A 43 -9.80 -4.36 -10.21
N ASN A 44 -10.55 -5.15 -9.45
CA ASN A 44 -11.03 -4.76 -8.13
C ASN A 44 -9.87 -4.57 -7.15
N GLN A 45 -8.82 -5.41 -7.25
CA GLN A 45 -7.61 -5.28 -6.45
C GLN A 45 -6.90 -3.96 -6.75
N GLY A 46 -6.69 -3.61 -8.02
CA GLY A 46 -6.09 -2.34 -8.42
C GLY A 46 -6.87 -1.13 -7.86
N ALA A 47 -8.20 -1.15 -7.95
CA ALA A 47 -9.04 -0.09 -7.39
C ALA A 47 -8.95 0.01 -5.85
N ARG A 48 -8.79 -1.11 -5.15
CA ARG A 48 -8.56 -1.12 -3.70
C ARG A 48 -7.20 -0.55 -3.33
N LEU A 49 -6.14 -0.92 -4.05
CA LEU A 49 -4.81 -0.38 -3.86
C LEU A 49 -4.79 1.14 -4.09
N GLU A 50 -5.48 1.63 -5.15
CA GLU A 50 -5.64 3.07 -5.38
C GLU A 50 -6.28 3.76 -4.16
N SER A 51 -7.37 3.22 -3.64
CA SER A 51 -8.07 3.83 -2.50
C SER A 51 -7.22 3.89 -1.22
N MET A 52 -6.28 2.96 -1.05
CA MET A 52 -5.37 2.93 0.08
C MET A 52 -4.26 4.00 0.00
N THR A 53 -3.95 4.52 -1.19
CA THR A 53 -2.91 5.55 -1.32
C THR A 53 -3.15 6.75 -0.42
N ARG A 54 -4.43 7.13 -0.25
CA ARG A 54 -4.82 8.24 0.64
C ARG A 54 -4.66 7.90 2.13
N GLN A 55 -4.83 6.63 2.50
CA GLN A 55 -4.71 6.19 3.89
C GLN A 55 -3.25 6.14 4.32
N PHE A 56 -2.39 5.70 3.43
CA PHE A 56 -0.94 5.62 3.65
C PHE A 56 -0.19 6.92 3.32
N ASP A 57 -0.87 7.91 2.74
CA ASP A 57 -0.26 9.16 2.22
C ASP A 57 0.92 8.89 1.26
N VAL A 58 0.72 7.96 0.32
CA VAL A 58 1.69 7.59 -0.72
C VAL A 58 1.07 7.73 -2.11
N SER A 59 1.89 7.90 -3.14
CA SER A 59 1.40 8.11 -4.50
C SER A 59 1.04 6.82 -5.23
N ILE A 60 1.80 5.75 -5.02
CA ILE A 60 1.65 4.50 -5.78
C ILE A 60 1.69 3.30 -4.83
N ILE A 61 0.63 2.51 -4.82
CA ILE A 61 0.59 1.23 -4.10
C ILE A 61 0.50 0.08 -5.10
N VAL A 62 1.30 -0.95 -4.87
CA VAL A 62 1.36 -2.16 -5.69
C VAL A 62 1.12 -3.41 -4.86
N ASP A 63 0.63 -4.48 -5.50
CA ASP A 63 0.53 -5.79 -4.89
C ASP A 63 1.87 -6.52 -4.85
N GLU A 64 1.90 -7.64 -4.15
CA GLU A 64 3.11 -8.46 -3.98
C GLU A 64 3.67 -8.97 -5.31
N ALA A 65 2.81 -9.41 -6.22
CA ALA A 65 3.24 -9.90 -7.53
C ALA A 65 3.91 -8.80 -8.37
N THR A 66 3.38 -7.58 -8.32
CA THR A 66 3.99 -6.40 -8.95
C THR A 66 5.31 -6.03 -8.25
N ALA A 67 5.35 -6.07 -6.92
CA ALA A 67 6.56 -5.78 -6.14
C ALA A 67 7.68 -6.77 -6.46
N GLU A 68 7.38 -8.06 -6.58
CA GLU A 68 8.33 -9.09 -7.01
C GLU A 68 8.84 -8.85 -8.42
N ALA A 69 7.96 -8.46 -9.35
CA ALA A 69 8.35 -8.15 -10.72
C ALA A 69 9.30 -6.93 -10.77
N VAL A 70 9.03 -5.90 -9.97
CA VAL A 70 9.91 -4.72 -9.84
C VAL A 70 11.29 -5.16 -9.35
N ARG A 71 11.36 -5.90 -8.23
CA ARG A 71 12.64 -6.37 -7.66
C ARG A 71 13.43 -7.22 -8.62
N LYS A 72 12.76 -8.03 -9.44
CA LYS A 72 13.40 -8.96 -10.38
C LYS A 72 13.89 -8.29 -11.66
N HIS A 73 13.17 -7.30 -12.16
CA HIS A 73 13.37 -6.81 -13.52
C HIS A 73 13.86 -5.37 -13.61
N LEU A 74 13.76 -4.59 -12.53
CA LEU A 74 14.21 -3.20 -12.53
C LEU A 74 15.45 -3.03 -11.64
N PRO A 75 16.45 -2.27 -12.10
CA PRO A 75 17.54 -1.87 -11.23
C PRO A 75 17.02 -0.90 -10.15
N THR A 76 17.59 -0.96 -8.96
CA THR A 76 17.20 -0.11 -7.82
C THR A 76 17.35 1.39 -8.13
N SER A 77 18.25 1.74 -9.04
CA SER A 77 18.40 3.13 -9.54
C SER A 77 17.21 3.63 -10.36
N VAL A 78 16.32 2.75 -10.82
CA VAL A 78 15.10 3.12 -11.55
C VAL A 78 13.88 3.10 -10.64
N ALA A 79 13.69 2.01 -9.90
CA ALA A 79 12.58 1.87 -8.98
C ALA A 79 12.91 0.87 -7.87
N SER A 80 12.34 1.10 -6.70
CA SER A 80 12.35 0.20 -5.57
C SER A 80 10.96 0.04 -4.99
N VAL A 81 10.76 -0.95 -4.13
CA VAL A 81 9.49 -1.17 -3.44
C VAL A 81 9.72 -1.25 -1.94
N ARG A 82 8.91 -0.49 -1.21
CA ARG A 82 8.86 -0.48 0.25
C ARG A 82 7.62 -1.24 0.71
N LYS A 83 7.79 -2.21 1.58
CA LYS A 83 6.67 -2.89 2.21
C LYS A 83 5.95 -1.92 3.16
N LEU A 84 4.63 -1.79 3.02
CA LEU A 84 3.84 -0.85 3.83
C LEU A 84 3.14 -1.52 5.00
N ALA A 85 2.42 -2.60 4.74
CA ALA A 85 1.66 -3.32 5.76
C ALA A 85 1.12 -4.65 5.24
N HIS A 86 0.69 -5.48 6.19
CA HIS A 86 -0.27 -6.55 5.94
C HIS A 86 -1.65 -6.01 6.29
N VAL A 87 -2.55 -6.01 5.33
CA VAL A 87 -3.90 -5.46 5.50
C VAL A 87 -4.95 -6.42 4.98
N ARG A 88 -6.12 -6.37 5.59
CA ARG A 88 -7.34 -7.03 5.10
C ARG A 88 -8.30 -5.95 4.62
N PRO A 89 -8.34 -5.68 3.30
CA PRO A 89 -9.24 -4.69 2.75
C PRO A 89 -10.69 -5.08 2.97
N LYS A 90 -11.57 -4.09 3.09
CA LYS A 90 -13.01 -4.32 3.28
C LYS A 90 -13.57 -5.29 2.24
N GLY A 91 -14.24 -6.36 2.71
CA GLY A 91 -14.82 -7.40 1.85
C GLY A 91 -13.81 -8.41 1.30
N MET A 92 -12.65 -8.54 1.95
CA MET A 92 -11.71 -9.64 1.73
C MET A 92 -11.46 -10.37 3.05
N ASP A 93 -11.50 -11.71 3.00
CA ASP A 93 -11.21 -12.54 4.18
C ASP A 93 -9.71 -12.84 4.29
N ILE A 94 -9.00 -12.79 3.17
CA ILE A 94 -7.57 -13.08 3.10
C ILE A 94 -6.78 -11.76 3.18
N PRO A 95 -5.81 -11.66 4.09
CA PRO A 95 -4.92 -10.50 4.15
C PRO A 95 -4.03 -10.44 2.90
N VAL A 96 -3.67 -9.22 2.53
CA VAL A 96 -2.75 -8.94 1.43
C VAL A 96 -1.60 -8.07 1.94
N VAL A 97 -0.42 -8.29 1.38
CA VAL A 97 0.72 -7.41 1.60
C VAL A 97 0.68 -6.30 0.55
N VAL A 98 0.84 -5.08 1.00
CA VAL A 98 0.86 -3.91 0.12
C VAL A 98 2.21 -3.22 0.17
N TYR A 99 2.64 -2.70 -0.98
CA TYR A 99 3.94 -2.08 -1.15
C TYR A 99 3.77 -0.70 -1.80
N GLU A 100 4.60 0.25 -1.39
CA GLU A 100 4.81 1.49 -2.10
C GLU A 100 5.82 1.27 -3.23
N LEU A 101 5.52 1.79 -4.42
CA LEU A 101 6.50 1.90 -5.50
C LEU A 101 7.19 3.26 -5.40
N VAL A 102 8.50 3.24 -5.25
CA VAL A 102 9.32 4.43 -5.02
C VAL A 102 10.27 4.61 -6.20
N SER A 103 10.54 5.87 -6.60
CA SER A 103 11.56 6.15 -7.62
C SER A 103 12.96 5.76 -7.11
N GLY A 104 13.83 5.35 -8.02
CA GLY A 104 15.06 4.63 -7.73
C GLY A 104 16.07 5.28 -6.80
N ASP A 105 16.05 6.59 -6.70
CA ASP A 105 16.95 7.34 -5.80
C ASP A 105 16.41 7.49 -4.36
N ALA A 106 15.23 6.94 -4.09
CA ALA A 106 14.71 6.83 -2.73
C ALA A 106 15.46 5.70 -2.01
N ASP A 107 16.69 5.98 -1.76
CA ASP A 107 17.67 5.04 -1.23
C ASP A 107 17.24 4.52 0.14
N VAL A 108 17.75 3.36 0.47
CA VAL A 108 17.63 2.67 1.75
C VAL A 108 18.05 3.62 2.88
N SER A 109 17.20 4.61 3.13
CA SER A 109 17.39 5.55 4.21
C SER A 109 17.35 4.73 5.52
N PRO A 110 18.11 5.09 6.53
CA PRO A 110 18.03 4.47 7.85
C PRO A 110 16.58 4.39 8.37
N HIS A 111 15.73 5.34 7.95
CA HIS A 111 14.31 5.36 8.28
C HIS A 111 13.51 4.21 7.66
N TYR A 112 13.88 3.73 6.46
CA TYR A 112 13.21 2.57 5.86
C TYR A 112 13.54 1.27 6.60
N LEU A 113 14.79 1.09 7.02
CA LEU A 113 15.18 -0.07 7.83
C LEU A 113 14.47 -0.08 9.19
N GLN A 114 14.36 1.10 9.82
CA GLN A 114 13.62 1.25 11.06
C GLN A 114 12.14 0.95 10.90
N PHE A 115 11.53 1.42 9.82
CA PHE A 115 10.15 1.12 9.48
C PHE A 115 9.93 -0.37 9.20
N GLU A 116 10.82 -1.04 8.46
CA GLU A 116 10.76 -2.48 8.22
C GLU A 116 10.84 -3.27 9.53
N SER A 117 11.74 -2.88 10.43
CA SER A 117 11.83 -3.49 11.77
C SER A 117 10.54 -3.27 12.56
N ALA A 118 9.93 -2.09 12.50
CA ALA A 118 8.65 -1.83 13.15
C ALA A 118 7.54 -2.72 12.58
N LEU A 119 7.51 -2.95 11.27
CA LEU A 119 6.55 -3.87 10.63
C LEU A 119 6.72 -5.32 11.13
N GLU A 120 7.95 -5.79 11.29
CA GLU A 120 8.22 -7.12 11.83
C GLU A 120 7.70 -7.26 13.26
N HIS A 121 7.91 -6.23 14.09
CA HIS A 121 7.35 -6.17 15.45
C HIS A 121 5.83 -6.15 15.45
N ILE A 122 5.18 -5.41 14.54
CA ILE A 122 3.71 -5.42 14.40
C ILE A 122 3.21 -6.82 14.07
N VAL A 123 3.78 -7.46 13.04
CA VAL A 123 3.35 -8.79 12.59
C VAL A 123 3.50 -9.82 13.70
N SER A 124 4.58 -9.74 14.49
CA SER A 124 4.83 -10.64 15.61
C SER A 124 4.05 -10.30 16.90
N GLY A 125 3.28 -9.21 16.91
CA GLY A 125 2.48 -8.79 18.07
C GLY A 125 3.25 -7.98 19.10
N ASN A 126 4.49 -7.58 18.85
CA ASN A 126 5.31 -6.76 19.73
C ASN A 126 5.06 -5.26 19.49
N TRP A 127 3.85 -4.80 19.76
CA TRP A 127 3.40 -3.46 19.37
C TRP A 127 4.06 -2.33 20.15
N ASP A 128 4.50 -2.56 21.39
CA ASP A 128 5.24 -1.56 22.18
C ASP A 128 6.57 -1.20 21.49
N GLU A 129 7.32 -2.20 21.05
CA GLU A 129 8.58 -2.00 20.32
C GLU A 129 8.33 -1.36 18.94
N ALA A 130 7.28 -1.78 18.27
CA ALA A 130 6.89 -1.17 16.99
C ALA A 130 6.58 0.33 17.16
N MET A 131 5.82 0.70 18.19
CA MET A 131 5.49 2.10 18.49
C MET A 131 6.75 2.92 18.80
N ASN A 132 7.67 2.41 19.61
CA ASN A 132 8.94 3.08 19.91
C ASN A 132 9.73 3.39 18.64
N LEU A 133 9.79 2.45 17.69
CA LEU A 133 10.45 2.64 16.40
C LEU A 133 9.73 3.66 15.52
N LEU A 134 8.41 3.58 15.41
CA LEU A 134 7.63 4.47 14.55
C LEU A 134 7.61 5.91 15.05
N GLU A 135 7.51 6.15 16.36
CA GLU A 135 7.45 7.50 16.94
C GLU A 135 8.79 8.25 16.84
N THR A 136 9.89 7.53 16.63
CA THR A 136 11.21 8.13 16.39
C THR A 136 11.50 8.38 14.91
N THR A 137 10.62 7.94 14.01
CA THR A 137 10.74 8.18 12.57
C THR A 137 10.11 9.53 12.22
N PRO A 138 10.78 10.39 11.42
CA PRO A 138 10.20 11.66 11.00
C PRO A 138 8.91 11.44 10.18
N ASP A 139 8.07 12.45 10.14
CA ASP A 139 6.76 12.53 9.48
C ASP A 139 6.66 11.69 8.18
N ASP A 140 6.23 10.45 8.37
CA ASP A 140 6.14 9.42 7.34
C ASP A 140 4.69 8.92 7.29
N GLY A 141 4.02 9.11 6.16
CA GLY A 141 2.62 8.73 5.98
C GLY A 141 2.31 7.29 6.37
N PRO A 142 3.06 6.29 5.87
CA PRO A 142 2.91 4.90 6.29
C PRO A 142 3.13 4.66 7.79
N GLY A 143 4.12 5.32 8.39
CA GLY A 143 4.35 5.25 9.84
C GLY A 143 3.18 5.80 10.63
N ASN A 144 2.67 6.96 10.24
CA ASN A 144 1.50 7.58 10.86
C ASN A 144 0.25 6.69 10.75
N PHE A 145 0.06 6.04 9.60
CA PHE A 145 -1.02 5.07 9.42
C PHE A 145 -0.91 3.91 10.41
N LEU A 146 0.25 3.30 10.55
CA LEU A 146 0.46 2.17 11.47
C LEU A 146 0.26 2.57 12.94
N ILE A 147 0.79 3.72 13.35
CA ILE A 147 0.56 4.29 14.68
C ILE A 147 -0.94 4.46 14.96
N GLN A 148 -1.65 5.00 13.98
CA GLN A 148 -3.10 5.17 14.10
C GLN A 148 -3.82 3.84 14.25
N GLN A 149 -3.48 2.82 13.44
CA GLN A 149 -4.09 1.49 13.51
C GLN A 149 -3.84 0.83 14.88
N ILE A 150 -2.63 0.90 15.40
CA ILE A 150 -2.28 0.39 16.74
C ILE A 150 -3.12 1.08 17.81
N ARG A 151 -3.25 2.41 17.76
CA ARG A 151 -4.05 3.19 18.71
C ARG A 151 -5.54 2.87 18.62
N GLU A 152 -6.08 2.71 17.41
CA GLU A 152 -7.48 2.31 17.19
C GLU A 152 -7.80 0.91 17.75
N CYS A 153 -6.83 0.03 17.79
CA CYS A 153 -6.93 -1.29 18.44
C CYS A 153 -6.72 -1.26 19.98
N GLY A 154 -6.48 -0.09 20.56
CA GLY A 154 -6.26 0.05 22.00
C GLY A 154 -4.80 -0.13 22.45
N GLY A 155 -3.85 -0.08 21.53
CA GLY A 155 -2.40 -0.13 21.81
C GLY A 155 -1.83 -1.54 21.97
N ALA A 156 -2.66 -2.59 21.90
CA ALA A 156 -2.22 -3.98 22.03
C ALA A 156 -2.85 -4.85 20.94
N PRO A 157 -2.14 -5.92 20.50
CA PRO A 157 -2.68 -6.82 19.49
C PRO A 157 -3.92 -7.55 20.02
N PRO A 158 -4.96 -7.72 19.19
CA PRO A 158 -6.10 -8.58 19.50
C PRO A 158 -5.66 -10.02 19.85
N VAL A 159 -6.48 -10.75 20.60
CA VAL A 159 -6.18 -12.13 21.01
C VAL A 159 -5.98 -13.06 19.80
N ASP A 160 -6.69 -12.78 18.72
CA ASP A 160 -6.64 -13.51 17.44
C ASP A 160 -5.80 -12.78 16.38
N TRP A 161 -4.80 -12.02 16.82
CA TRP A 161 -3.93 -11.28 15.90
C TRP A 161 -3.21 -12.22 14.94
N ASP A 162 -3.42 -12.02 13.64
CA ASP A 162 -2.83 -12.79 12.55
C ASP A 162 -1.82 -12.01 11.70
N GLY A 163 -1.34 -10.87 12.22
CA GLY A 163 -0.35 -10.05 11.56
C GLY A 163 -0.91 -9.02 10.57
N ALA A 164 -2.24 -8.88 10.46
CA ALA A 164 -2.87 -7.99 9.47
C ALA A 164 -3.94 -7.06 10.05
N PHE A 165 -3.88 -5.78 9.70
CA PHE A 165 -4.91 -4.82 10.07
C PHE A 165 -6.16 -4.94 9.19
N SER A 166 -7.35 -4.99 9.80
CA SER A 166 -8.62 -5.00 9.07
C SER A 166 -9.05 -3.57 8.73
N LEU A 167 -9.10 -3.23 7.44
CA LEU A 167 -9.48 -1.91 6.98
C LEU A 167 -11.01 -1.80 6.85
N THR A 168 -11.62 -1.01 7.72
CA THR A 168 -13.09 -0.82 7.76
C THR A 168 -13.56 0.38 6.94
N ARG A 169 -12.69 1.34 6.68
CA ARG A 169 -12.97 2.56 5.88
C ARG A 169 -12.65 2.34 4.39
N LYS A 170 -13.45 3.01 3.53
CA LYS A 170 -13.15 3.19 2.11
C LYS A 170 -12.32 4.45 1.93
#